data_3c4739efcebec647bc06e85e225375e3
#
_entry.id   3c4739efcebec647bc06e85e225375e3
#
_cell.length_a   1.000
_cell.length_b   1.000
_cell.length_c   1.000
_cell.angle_alpha   90.00
_cell.angle_beta   90.00
_cell.angle_gamma   90.00
#
_symmetry.space_group_name_H-M   'P 1'
#
loop_
_entity.id
_entity.type
_entity.pdbx_description
1 polymer ?
#
loop_
_entity_poly.entity_id
_entity_poly.type
_entity_poly.pdbx_seq_one_letter_code
_entity_poly.pdbx_strand_id
1 'polypeptide(L)'
;IAPRLIDYHAREHVAEARPVDWADAVLLIGDKVVTDSPPAVRYPHQLDLGAAWHELTGLPFTFAAWVARAGADPARLDVAAAVLDRQRRKNRPLLDRLIHDRVVPRGWPADLAREYLGERLRYEWDEAAAEGLRRFWELAAGHGLIEEVRPLRVHRMAAVPGLGPANATSAG
;
A
#
# COMPACT_ATOMS: atom_id res chain seq x y z
N ILE A 1 17.58 -9.13 -23.43
CA ILE A 1 17.52 -10.15 -22.34
C ILE A 1 16.63 -9.53 -21.28
N ALA A 2 15.43 -10.10 -21.04
CA ALA A 2 14.56 -9.61 -19.98
C ALA A 2 15.21 -9.84 -18.62
N PRO A 3 15.18 -8.85 -17.70
CA PRO A 3 15.73 -9.01 -16.37
C PRO A 3 15.00 -10.14 -15.62
N ARG A 4 15.76 -11.00 -14.95
CA ARG A 4 15.18 -12.05 -14.10
C ARG A 4 14.70 -11.44 -12.80
N LEU A 5 13.41 -11.27 -12.68
CA LEU A 5 12.74 -10.93 -11.42
C LEU A 5 12.50 -12.23 -10.64
N ILE A 6 13.06 -12.35 -9.46
CA ILE A 6 12.85 -13.52 -8.60
C ILE A 6 12.16 -13.06 -7.32
N ASP A 7 11.11 -13.75 -6.94
CA ASP A 7 10.50 -13.61 -5.63
C ASP A 7 11.50 -14.03 -4.55
N TYR A 8 11.97 -13.09 -3.77
CA TYR A 8 12.93 -13.30 -2.68
C TYR A 8 12.40 -14.26 -1.60
N HIS A 9 11.08 -14.35 -1.45
CA HIS A 9 10.43 -15.23 -0.48
C HIS A 9 10.56 -16.73 -0.76
N ALA A 10 10.65 -17.10 -2.02
CA ALA A 10 10.76 -18.51 -2.38
C ALA A 10 12.08 -19.16 -1.95
N ARG A 11 13.03 -18.38 -1.41
CA ARG A 11 14.40 -18.83 -1.10
C ARG A 11 14.71 -19.04 0.37
N GLU A 12 13.85 -18.65 1.30
CA GLU A 12 14.05 -18.90 2.74
C GLU A 12 14.15 -20.39 3.11
N HIS A 13 13.67 -21.28 2.23
CA HIS A 13 13.72 -22.73 2.44
C HIS A 13 14.90 -23.46 1.76
N VAL A 14 15.83 -22.72 1.14
CA VAL A 14 16.96 -23.31 0.39
C VAL A 14 18.30 -22.88 0.97
N ALA A 15 18.42 -22.90 2.29
CA ALA A 15 19.65 -22.46 3.01
C ALA A 15 20.86 -23.41 2.82
N GLU A 16 20.77 -24.52 2.05
CA GLU A 16 21.83 -25.51 1.95
C GLU A 16 22.36 -25.83 0.55
N ALA A 17 21.97 -25.12 -0.49
CA ALA A 17 22.38 -25.54 -1.83
C ALA A 17 22.92 -24.39 -2.71
N ARG A 18 24.22 -24.45 -2.96
CA ARG A 18 25.00 -23.81 -4.04
C ARG A 18 25.07 -22.29 -4.07
N PRO A 19 26.15 -21.69 -4.64
CA PRO A 19 26.17 -20.26 -4.93
C PRO A 19 24.96 -19.95 -5.80
N VAL A 20 24.01 -19.28 -5.17
CA VAL A 20 22.75 -18.92 -5.78
C VAL A 20 23.07 -17.97 -6.93
N ASP A 21 22.61 -18.26 -8.14
CA ASP A 21 22.55 -17.30 -9.22
C ASP A 21 21.71 -16.13 -8.73
N TRP A 22 22.36 -15.07 -8.31
CA TRP A 22 21.69 -13.86 -7.85
C TRP A 22 20.84 -13.31 -8.98
N ALA A 23 19.59 -12.93 -8.67
CA ALA A 23 18.74 -12.27 -9.63
C ALA A 23 19.35 -10.93 -10.09
N ASP A 24 19.05 -10.51 -11.31
CA ASP A 24 19.48 -9.20 -11.83
C ASP A 24 18.81 -8.05 -11.07
N ALA A 25 17.60 -8.26 -10.55
CA ALA A 25 16.86 -7.32 -9.75
C ALA A 25 16.02 -8.06 -8.70
N VAL A 26 15.77 -7.42 -7.57
CA VAL A 26 14.94 -7.93 -6.46
C VAL A 26 13.83 -6.95 -6.17
N LEU A 27 12.58 -7.40 -6.22
CA LEU A 27 11.42 -6.63 -5.78
C LEU A 27 11.10 -6.98 -4.32
N LEU A 28 11.11 -5.99 -3.45
CA LEU A 28 10.74 -6.11 -2.04
C LEU A 28 9.42 -5.41 -1.77
N ILE A 29 8.56 -6.04 -0.98
CA ILE A 29 7.24 -5.50 -0.59
C ILE A 29 7.05 -5.67 0.92
N GLY A 30 6.47 -4.65 1.57
CA GLY A 30 6.14 -4.66 2.99
C GLY A 30 7.36 -4.62 3.90
N ASP A 31 7.31 -5.33 5.02
CA ASP A 31 8.34 -5.29 6.07
C ASP A 31 9.75 -5.63 5.55
N LYS A 32 9.82 -6.46 4.53
CA LYS A 32 11.10 -6.92 3.96
C LYS A 32 11.93 -5.83 3.30
N VAL A 33 11.32 -4.73 2.90
CA VAL A 33 12.06 -3.55 2.44
C VAL A 33 13.01 -3.03 3.52
N VAL A 34 12.63 -3.20 4.79
CA VAL A 34 13.41 -2.74 5.95
C VAL A 34 14.21 -3.87 6.59
N THR A 35 13.61 -5.06 6.73
CA THR A 35 14.20 -6.16 7.52
C THR A 35 15.11 -7.07 6.72
N ASP A 36 14.87 -7.22 5.40
CA ASP A 36 15.54 -8.22 4.55
C ASP A 36 16.14 -7.60 3.29
N SER A 37 16.57 -6.34 3.35
CA SER A 37 17.24 -5.70 2.21
C SER A 37 18.49 -6.45 1.79
N PRO A 38 18.61 -6.81 0.51
CA PRO A 38 19.80 -7.49 0.02
C PRO A 38 21.04 -6.61 0.12
N PRO A 39 22.25 -7.19 0.13
CA PRO A 39 23.48 -6.43 0.30
C PRO A 39 23.65 -5.33 -0.78
N ALA A 40 23.88 -4.09 -0.35
CA ALA A 40 24.08 -2.95 -1.26
C ALA A 40 25.27 -3.12 -2.22
N VAL A 41 26.30 -3.90 -1.82
CA VAL A 41 27.43 -4.25 -2.70
C VAL A 41 26.96 -5.00 -3.95
N ARG A 42 25.92 -5.83 -3.82
CA ARG A 42 25.37 -6.57 -4.96
C ARG A 42 24.28 -5.79 -5.70
N TYR A 43 23.50 -5.00 -4.98
CA TYR A 43 22.40 -4.19 -5.50
C TYR A 43 22.62 -2.71 -5.14
N PRO A 44 23.57 -2.02 -5.83
CA PRO A 44 23.91 -0.64 -5.49
C PRO A 44 22.83 0.36 -5.90
N HIS A 45 21.90 -0.04 -6.76
CA HIS A 45 20.80 0.79 -7.22
C HIS A 45 19.52 0.38 -6.51
N GLN A 46 18.84 1.35 -5.92
CA GLN A 46 17.54 1.17 -5.29
C GLN A 46 16.55 2.12 -5.95
N LEU A 47 15.35 1.62 -6.21
CA LEU A 47 14.26 2.38 -6.78
C LEU A 47 13.02 2.23 -5.91
N ASP A 48 12.55 3.33 -5.33
CA ASP A 48 11.23 3.40 -4.72
C ASP A 48 10.18 3.51 -5.83
N LEU A 49 9.38 2.46 -6.00
CA LEU A 49 8.37 2.41 -7.07
C LEU A 49 7.25 3.42 -6.87
N GLY A 50 6.94 3.79 -5.62
CA GLY A 50 5.95 4.84 -5.33
C GLY A 50 6.45 6.22 -5.74
N ALA A 51 7.71 6.53 -5.44
CA ALA A 51 8.35 7.77 -5.86
C ALA A 51 8.49 7.84 -7.39
N ALA A 52 8.95 6.76 -8.02
CA ALA A 52 9.06 6.67 -9.48
C ALA A 52 7.69 6.82 -10.19
N TRP A 53 6.64 6.27 -9.62
CA TRP A 53 5.28 6.47 -10.11
C TRP A 53 4.86 7.94 -10.05
N HIS A 54 5.12 8.58 -8.93
CA HIS A 54 4.79 9.99 -8.76
C HIS A 54 5.58 10.89 -9.73
N GLU A 55 6.86 10.60 -9.91
CA GLU A 55 7.70 11.31 -10.89
C GLU A 55 7.17 11.15 -12.32
N LEU A 56 6.75 9.93 -12.68
CA LEU A 56 6.23 9.62 -14.02
C LEU A 56 4.86 10.26 -14.30
N THR A 57 3.98 10.34 -13.30
CA THR A 57 2.56 10.65 -13.52
C THR A 57 2.06 11.89 -12.80
N GLY A 58 2.77 12.38 -11.80
CA GLY A 58 2.31 13.40 -10.86
C GLY A 58 1.21 12.94 -9.90
N LEU A 59 0.81 11.66 -9.95
CA LEU A 59 -0.31 11.09 -9.20
C LEU A 59 0.18 10.23 -8.03
N PRO A 60 -0.61 10.11 -6.94
CA PRO A 60 -0.31 9.17 -5.88
C PRO A 60 -0.47 7.72 -6.36
N PHE A 61 0.32 6.81 -5.81
CA PHE A 61 0.17 5.38 -6.04
C PHE A 61 -0.73 4.75 -4.97
N THR A 62 -1.74 4.01 -5.40
CA THR A 62 -2.62 3.26 -4.50
C THR A 62 -2.04 1.87 -4.24
N PHE A 63 -1.30 1.70 -3.14
CA PHE A 63 -0.69 0.41 -2.79
C PHE A 63 -1.70 -0.65 -2.37
N ALA A 64 -2.76 -0.23 -1.69
CA ALA A 64 -3.83 -1.11 -1.24
C ALA A 64 -5.14 -0.34 -1.06
N ALA A 65 -6.25 -1.03 -1.24
CA ALA A 65 -7.58 -0.50 -0.97
C ALA A 65 -8.48 -1.61 -0.42
N TRP A 66 -9.48 -1.22 0.37
CA TRP A 66 -10.55 -2.13 0.73
C TRP A 66 -11.45 -2.35 -0.49
N VAL A 67 -11.68 -3.61 -0.82
CA VAL A 67 -12.53 -3.98 -1.96
C VAL A 67 -13.70 -4.83 -1.50
N ALA A 68 -14.83 -4.69 -2.18
CA ALA A 68 -16.03 -5.48 -1.95
C ALA A 68 -16.40 -6.26 -3.21
N ARG A 69 -17.10 -7.38 -3.03
CA ARG A 69 -17.66 -8.15 -4.13
C ARG A 69 -18.67 -7.30 -4.89
N ALA A 70 -18.68 -7.41 -6.21
CA ALA A 70 -19.73 -6.84 -7.04
C ALA A 70 -21.11 -7.38 -6.59
N GLY A 71 -22.09 -6.48 -6.39
CA GLY A 71 -23.41 -6.85 -5.89
C GLY A 71 -23.51 -7.03 -4.37
N ALA A 72 -22.47 -6.70 -3.59
CA ALA A 72 -22.58 -6.65 -2.14
C ALA A 72 -23.67 -5.67 -1.70
N ASP A 73 -24.37 -6.01 -0.62
CA ASP A 73 -25.45 -5.20 -0.04
C ASP A 73 -24.90 -3.82 0.38
N PRO A 74 -25.42 -2.71 -0.19
CA PRO A 74 -24.96 -1.36 0.12
C PRO A 74 -25.01 -1.01 1.60
N ALA A 75 -26.05 -1.45 2.34
CA ALA A 75 -26.17 -1.16 3.76
C ALA A 75 -25.06 -1.84 4.58
N ARG A 76 -24.64 -3.04 4.20
CA ARG A 76 -23.51 -3.73 4.83
C ARG A 76 -22.19 -3.04 4.48
N LEU A 77 -22.06 -2.53 3.25
CA LEU A 77 -20.87 -1.76 2.84
C LEU A 77 -20.78 -0.45 3.65
N ASP A 78 -21.89 0.25 3.87
CA ASP A 78 -21.91 1.46 4.69
C ASP A 78 -21.43 1.18 6.11
N VAL A 79 -21.93 0.12 6.75
CA VAL A 79 -21.49 -0.27 8.09
C VAL A 79 -20.01 -0.63 8.11
N ALA A 80 -19.55 -1.44 7.17
CA ALA A 80 -18.15 -1.83 7.09
C ALA A 80 -17.23 -0.62 6.88
N ALA A 81 -17.55 0.26 5.95
CA ALA A 81 -16.80 1.49 5.70
C ALA A 81 -16.76 2.41 6.93
N ALA A 82 -17.92 2.58 7.62
CA ALA A 82 -18.01 3.39 8.84
C ALA A 82 -17.14 2.82 9.98
N VAL A 83 -17.12 1.50 10.16
CA VAL A 83 -16.27 0.84 11.17
C VAL A 83 -14.78 1.03 10.84
N LEU A 84 -14.39 0.83 9.60
CA LEU A 84 -12.99 0.99 9.15
C LEU A 84 -12.52 2.44 9.31
N ASP A 85 -13.33 3.41 8.89
CA ASP A 85 -12.99 4.81 9.01
C ASP A 85 -12.96 5.28 10.49
N ARG A 86 -13.88 4.82 11.33
CA ARG A 86 -13.82 5.05 12.78
C ARG A 86 -12.53 4.51 13.38
N GLN A 87 -12.12 3.29 13.00
CA GLN A 87 -10.88 2.70 13.51
C GLN A 87 -9.65 3.47 13.02
N ARG A 88 -9.62 3.90 11.77
CA ARG A 88 -8.57 4.75 11.21
C ARG A 88 -8.41 6.02 12.04
N ARG A 89 -9.50 6.75 12.29
CA ARG A 89 -9.48 7.96 13.11
C ARG A 89 -9.03 7.70 14.55
N LYS A 90 -9.46 6.58 15.14
CA LYS A 90 -9.03 6.19 16.49
C LYS A 90 -7.54 5.86 16.56
N ASN A 91 -7.00 5.26 15.52
CA ASN A 91 -5.59 4.87 15.47
C ASN A 91 -4.64 6.05 15.28
N ARG A 92 -5.08 7.11 14.59
CA ARG A 92 -4.23 8.27 14.27
C ARG A 92 -3.53 8.88 15.50
N PRO A 93 -4.21 9.24 16.61
CA PRO A 93 -3.55 9.75 17.81
C PRO A 93 -2.77 8.69 18.60
N LEU A 94 -2.91 7.41 18.26
CA LEU A 94 -2.23 6.30 18.91
C LEU A 94 -1.05 5.76 18.09
N LEU A 95 -0.62 6.47 17.05
CA LEU A 95 0.39 5.99 16.11
C LEU A 95 1.68 5.58 16.80
N ASP A 96 2.23 6.40 17.70
CA ASP A 96 3.48 6.10 18.41
C ASP A 96 3.37 4.82 19.26
N ARG A 97 2.23 4.64 19.93
CA ARG A 97 1.95 3.41 20.67
C ARG A 97 1.85 2.20 19.74
N LEU A 98 1.15 2.33 18.62
CA LEU A 98 1.03 1.26 17.63
C LEU A 98 2.37 0.89 17.03
N ILE A 99 3.24 1.87 16.77
CA ILE A 99 4.61 1.63 16.32
C ILE A 99 5.36 0.83 17.35
N HIS A 100 5.37 1.27 18.60
CA HIS A 100 6.07 0.58 19.70
C HIS A 100 5.54 -0.85 19.89
N ASP A 101 4.23 -1.03 19.95
CA ASP A 101 3.61 -2.31 20.31
C ASP A 101 3.58 -3.32 19.14
N ARG A 102 3.61 -2.86 17.89
CA ARG A 102 3.34 -3.71 16.71
C ARG A 102 4.42 -3.70 15.64
N VAL A 103 5.13 -2.59 15.48
CA VAL A 103 6.05 -2.38 14.36
C VAL A 103 7.49 -2.64 14.77
N VAL A 104 7.91 -2.06 15.90
CA VAL A 104 9.26 -2.28 16.46
C VAL A 104 9.57 -3.77 16.72
N PRO A 105 8.63 -4.58 17.27
CA PRO A 105 8.88 -6.03 17.45
C PRO A 105 9.07 -6.81 16.13
N ARG A 106 8.72 -6.20 14.98
CA ARG A 106 8.96 -6.76 13.64
C ARG A 106 10.28 -6.31 13.00
N GLY A 107 11.14 -5.66 13.77
CA GLY A 107 12.47 -5.24 13.32
C GLY A 107 12.53 -3.86 12.65
N TRP A 108 11.44 -3.07 12.67
CA TRP A 108 11.50 -1.71 12.15
C TRP A 108 12.11 -0.74 13.14
N PRO A 109 13.01 0.16 12.72
CA PRO A 109 13.39 1.34 13.50
C PRO A 109 12.14 2.23 13.73
N ALA A 110 11.98 2.72 14.96
CA ALA A 110 10.77 3.46 15.35
C ALA A 110 10.61 4.80 14.63
N ASP A 111 11.71 5.49 14.35
CA ASP A 111 11.77 6.73 13.60
C ASP A 111 11.36 6.53 12.12
N LEU A 112 11.91 5.52 11.48
CA LEU A 112 11.54 5.14 10.12
C LEU A 112 10.06 4.75 10.03
N ALA A 113 9.57 3.97 11.00
CA ALA A 113 8.17 3.59 11.06
C ALA A 113 7.24 4.81 11.23
N ARG A 114 7.63 5.79 12.04
CA ARG A 114 6.87 7.03 12.24
C ARG A 114 6.80 7.84 10.95
N GLU A 115 7.94 8.05 10.30
CA GLU A 115 7.99 8.74 9.01
C GLU A 115 7.11 8.04 7.97
N TYR A 116 7.28 6.72 7.80
CA TYR A 116 6.57 5.95 6.79
C TYR A 116 5.06 5.91 7.04
N LEU A 117 4.64 5.49 8.25
CA LEU A 117 3.23 5.31 8.59
C LEU A 117 2.51 6.62 8.90
N GLY A 118 3.21 7.66 9.35
CA GLY A 118 2.63 8.93 9.75
C GLY A 118 2.64 10.02 8.69
N GLU A 119 3.65 10.00 7.81
CA GLU A 119 3.88 11.10 6.87
C GLU A 119 3.76 10.67 5.41
N ARG A 120 4.35 9.52 5.05
CA ARG A 120 4.36 9.05 3.65
C ARG A 120 3.09 8.35 3.24
N LEU A 121 2.52 7.50 4.10
CA LEU A 121 1.28 6.80 3.80
C LEU A 121 0.06 7.67 4.07
N ARG A 122 -0.80 7.78 3.05
CA ARG A 122 -2.11 8.41 3.14
C ARG A 122 -3.18 7.35 3.25
N TYR A 123 -4.00 7.42 4.31
CA TYR A 123 -5.06 6.44 4.59
C TYR A 123 -6.43 6.97 4.17
N GLU A 124 -6.46 7.94 3.29
CA GLU A 124 -7.67 8.57 2.80
C GLU A 124 -7.78 8.34 1.30
N TRP A 125 -8.99 8.05 0.88
CA TRP A 125 -9.32 7.88 -0.52
C TRP A 125 -9.87 9.21 -1.06
N ASP A 126 -9.19 9.78 -2.01
CA ASP A 126 -9.60 11.01 -2.70
C ASP A 126 -9.64 10.80 -4.23
N GLU A 127 -10.02 11.84 -4.96
CA GLU A 127 -10.09 11.75 -6.43
C GLU A 127 -8.70 11.58 -7.06
N ALA A 128 -7.65 12.14 -6.45
CA ALA A 128 -6.29 11.94 -6.95
C ALA A 128 -5.85 10.48 -6.82
N ALA A 129 -6.20 9.80 -5.73
CA ALA A 129 -5.95 8.36 -5.56
C ALA A 129 -6.74 7.53 -6.58
N ALA A 130 -8.01 7.90 -6.84
CA ALA A 130 -8.82 7.24 -7.85
C ALA A 130 -8.24 7.41 -9.26
N GLU A 131 -7.78 8.60 -9.58
CA GLU A 131 -7.13 8.88 -10.87
C GLU A 131 -5.81 8.15 -11.03
N GLY A 132 -4.98 8.12 -9.97
CA GLY A 132 -3.75 7.34 -9.95
C GLY A 132 -4.00 5.85 -10.23
N LEU A 133 -5.05 5.28 -9.63
CA LEU A 133 -5.41 3.89 -9.85
C LEU A 133 -5.93 3.64 -11.29
N ARG A 134 -6.77 4.54 -11.84
CA ARG A 134 -7.22 4.44 -13.24
C ARG A 134 -6.04 4.49 -14.19
N ARG A 135 -5.15 5.45 -13.99
CA ARG A 135 -3.96 5.61 -14.81
C ARG A 135 -3.03 4.41 -14.76
N PHE A 136 -2.89 3.80 -13.59
CA PHE A 136 -2.13 2.57 -13.45
C PHE A 136 -2.73 1.42 -14.27
N TRP A 137 -4.05 1.23 -14.22
CA TRP A 137 -4.71 0.19 -15.00
C TRP A 137 -4.65 0.44 -16.51
N GLU A 138 -4.80 1.70 -16.96
CA GLU A 138 -4.64 2.06 -18.37
C GLU A 138 -3.26 1.71 -18.90
N LEU A 139 -2.21 2.07 -18.16
CA LEU A 139 -0.85 1.73 -18.53
C LEU A 139 -0.61 0.21 -18.49
N ALA A 140 -1.12 -0.47 -17.48
CA ALA A 140 -1.02 -1.93 -17.40
C ALA A 140 -1.70 -2.62 -18.59
N ALA A 141 -2.89 -2.16 -19.01
CA ALA A 141 -3.55 -2.66 -20.21
C ALA A 141 -2.77 -2.32 -21.48
N GLY A 142 -2.26 -1.09 -21.60
CA GLY A 142 -1.45 -0.66 -22.73
C GLY A 142 -0.15 -1.47 -22.89
N HIS A 143 0.38 -2.01 -21.80
CA HIS A 143 1.54 -2.91 -21.80
C HIS A 143 1.16 -4.40 -21.84
N GLY A 144 -0.13 -4.74 -21.98
CA GLY A 144 -0.60 -6.13 -22.05
C GLY A 144 -0.47 -6.91 -20.74
N LEU A 145 -0.34 -6.23 -19.60
CA LEU A 145 -0.25 -6.85 -18.28
C LEU A 145 -1.63 -7.26 -17.74
N ILE A 146 -2.68 -6.60 -18.18
CA ILE A 146 -4.08 -6.96 -17.95
C ILE A 146 -4.85 -6.90 -19.27
N GLU A 147 -5.91 -7.72 -19.38
CA GLU A 147 -6.70 -7.84 -20.62
C GLU A 147 -7.53 -6.59 -20.91
N GLU A 148 -8.14 -6.02 -19.88
CA GLU A 148 -9.03 -4.86 -19.99
C GLU A 148 -9.01 -3.99 -18.75
N VAL A 149 -9.31 -2.71 -18.91
CA VAL A 149 -9.56 -1.78 -17.81
C VAL A 149 -11.03 -1.84 -17.43
N ARG A 150 -11.31 -2.32 -16.22
CA ARG A 150 -12.68 -2.32 -15.69
C ARG A 150 -13.03 -0.98 -15.06
N PRO A 151 -14.28 -0.51 -15.17
CA PRO A 151 -14.71 0.71 -14.53
C PRO A 151 -14.49 0.68 -13.01
N LEU A 152 -13.77 1.65 -12.47
CA LEU A 152 -13.60 1.83 -11.04
C LEU A 152 -14.95 2.27 -10.41
N ARG A 153 -15.48 1.45 -9.54
CA ARG A 153 -16.69 1.76 -8.77
C ARG A 153 -16.31 2.04 -7.33
N VAL A 154 -16.46 3.27 -6.90
CA VAL A 154 -16.18 3.69 -5.52
C VAL A 154 -17.48 3.70 -4.73
N HIS A 155 -17.55 2.93 -3.65
CA HIS A 155 -18.66 2.98 -2.71
C HIS A 155 -18.58 4.29 -1.92
N ARG A 156 -19.59 5.13 -2.03
CA ARG A 156 -19.74 6.35 -1.23
C ARG A 156 -20.63 6.03 -0.05
N MET A 157 -20.04 6.06 1.14
CA MET A 157 -20.73 5.74 2.39
C MET A 157 -21.85 6.73 2.65
N ALA A 158 -23.06 6.20 2.87
CA ALA A 158 -24.16 6.97 3.44
C ALA A 158 -23.94 7.17 4.95
N ALA A 159 -24.62 8.19 5.52
CA ALA A 159 -24.53 8.42 6.96
C ALA A 159 -25.13 7.23 7.73
N VAL A 160 -24.33 6.58 8.57
CA VAL A 160 -24.77 5.48 9.43
C VAL A 160 -25.05 6.04 10.82
N PRO A 161 -26.30 5.95 11.32
CA PRO A 161 -26.64 6.41 12.67
C PRO A 161 -25.72 5.77 13.73
N GLY A 162 -25.14 6.60 14.60
CA GLY A 162 -24.23 6.15 15.67
C GLY A 162 -22.79 5.83 15.25
N LEU A 163 -22.49 5.81 13.94
CA LEU A 163 -21.13 5.61 13.41
C LEU A 163 -20.61 6.81 12.60
N GLY A 164 -21.37 7.88 12.54
CA GLY A 164 -21.03 9.08 11.77
C GLY A 164 -19.72 9.73 12.17
N PRO A 165 -19.17 10.63 11.32
CA PRO A 165 -17.97 11.38 11.65
C PRO A 165 -18.22 12.19 12.93
N ALA A 166 -17.37 12.01 13.93
CA ALA A 166 -17.30 12.96 15.01
C ALA A 166 -16.79 14.28 14.42
N ASN A 167 -17.70 15.26 14.28
CA ASN A 167 -17.46 16.65 13.87
C ASN A 167 -16.68 16.85 12.55
N ALA A 168 -17.41 17.06 11.47
CA ALA A 168 -17.00 18.04 10.49
C ALA A 168 -17.05 19.40 11.21
N THR A 169 -15.96 19.85 11.77
CA THR A 169 -15.81 21.23 12.22
C THR A 169 -15.92 22.09 10.96
N SER A 170 -17.05 22.76 10.81
CA SER A 170 -17.23 23.83 9.84
C SER A 170 -16.17 24.90 10.15
N ALA A 171 -15.16 24.97 9.32
CA ALA A 171 -14.34 26.17 9.24
C ALA A 171 -15.15 27.18 8.46
N GLY A 172 -15.64 28.21 9.18
CA GLY A 172 -16.11 29.47 8.61
C GLY A 172 -14.96 30.27 8.01
#